data_21863998250dc6f2c4815a3d07d32da8
#
_entry.id   21863998250dc6f2c4815a3d07d32da8
#
_cell.length_a   1.000
_cell.length_b   1.000
_cell.length_c   1.000
_cell.angle_alpha   90.00
_cell.angle_beta   90.00
_cell.angle_gamma   90.00
#
_symmetry.space_group_name_H-M   'P 1'
#
loop_
_entity.id
_entity.type
_entity.pdbx_description
1 polymer ?
#
loop_
_entity_poly.entity_id
_entity_poly.type
_entity_poly.pdbx_seq_one_letter_code
_entity_poly.pdbx_strand_id
1 'polypeptide(L)'
;NFITALKKTRIIAIGPNTEKELIKIGIDNSFLPGDYSSEGIVAALCPEVKGKIVDLARSTFGAKVLIEGLEKCGATVYETHVYTLSIPEGTIQKELIERTLAGEVDAFAFTSSMMLCVFAILHTCGVYPAAASIASD
;
A
#
# COMPACT_ATOMS: atom_id res chain seq x y z
N ASN A 1 -21.16 9.98 -15.25
CA ASN A 1 -19.87 9.33 -15.48
C ASN A 1 -19.25 8.95 -14.11
N PHE A 2 -18.21 8.10 -14.09
CA PHE A 2 -17.61 7.57 -12.87
C PHE A 2 -17.07 8.68 -11.93
N ILE A 3 -16.34 9.66 -12.46
CA ILE A 3 -15.83 10.81 -11.68
C ILE A 3 -16.96 11.61 -11.02
N THR A 4 -18.06 11.81 -11.74
CA THR A 4 -19.23 12.50 -11.17
C THR A 4 -19.88 11.71 -10.04
N ALA A 5 -19.84 10.38 -10.10
CA ALA A 5 -20.32 9.52 -9.01
C ALA A 5 -19.37 9.58 -7.80
N LEU A 6 -18.05 9.50 -8.03
CA LEU A 6 -17.03 9.62 -6.98
C LEU A 6 -17.15 10.92 -6.20
N LYS A 7 -17.40 12.06 -6.85
CA LYS A 7 -17.59 13.35 -6.17
C LYS A 7 -18.75 13.39 -5.17
N LYS A 8 -19.68 12.44 -5.26
CA LYS A 8 -20.80 12.30 -4.31
C LYS A 8 -20.48 11.39 -3.13
N THR A 9 -19.33 10.75 -3.13
CA THR A 9 -18.86 9.88 -2.04
C THR A 9 -17.83 10.62 -1.18
N ARG A 10 -17.66 10.18 0.03
CA ARG A 10 -16.55 10.61 0.90
C ARG A 10 -15.27 9.97 0.37
N ILE A 11 -14.33 10.76 -0.10
CA ILE A 11 -13.04 10.28 -0.61
C ILE A 11 -11.96 10.57 0.41
N ILE A 12 -11.15 9.56 0.68
CA ILE A 12 -10.01 9.64 1.60
C ILE A 12 -8.73 9.39 0.80
N ALA A 13 -7.83 10.36 0.82
CA ALA A 13 -6.50 10.23 0.28
C ALA A 13 -5.55 9.78 1.40
N ILE A 14 -4.86 8.65 1.23
CA ILE A 14 -3.94 8.11 2.24
C ILE A 14 -2.67 8.95 2.40
N GLY A 15 -2.43 9.90 1.50
CA GLY A 15 -1.27 10.77 1.58
C GLY A 15 -1.33 11.90 0.57
N PRO A 16 -0.46 12.90 0.72
CA PRO A 16 -0.51 14.13 -0.08
C PRO A 16 -0.29 13.89 -1.58
N ASN A 17 0.44 12.85 -1.96
CA ASN A 17 0.61 12.51 -3.38
C ASN A 17 -0.68 11.97 -3.98
N THR A 18 -1.43 11.12 -3.25
CA THR A 18 -2.74 10.65 -3.68
C THR A 18 -3.74 11.81 -3.82
N GLU A 19 -3.74 12.73 -2.85
CA GLU A 19 -4.57 13.93 -2.90
C GLU A 19 -4.27 14.78 -4.14
N LYS A 20 -2.98 15.02 -4.46
CA LYS A 20 -2.57 15.75 -5.67
C LYS A 20 -3.09 15.11 -6.95
N GLU A 21 -3.04 13.77 -7.06
CA GLU A 21 -3.56 13.07 -8.24
C GLU A 21 -5.09 13.15 -8.31
N LEU A 22 -5.80 13.07 -7.19
CA LEU A 22 -7.25 13.28 -7.14
C LEU A 22 -7.64 14.68 -7.62
N ILE A 23 -6.93 15.71 -7.21
CA ILE A 23 -7.14 17.09 -7.66
C ILE A 23 -6.97 17.22 -9.18
N LYS A 24 -5.96 16.58 -9.77
CA LYS A 24 -5.73 16.61 -11.24
C LYS A 24 -6.90 16.05 -12.04
N ILE A 25 -7.62 15.08 -11.50
CA ILE A 25 -8.83 14.52 -12.14
C ILE A 25 -10.11 15.22 -11.70
N GLY A 26 -9.98 16.35 -11.01
CA GLY A 26 -11.08 17.20 -10.60
C GLY A 26 -11.80 16.77 -9.32
N ILE A 27 -11.16 15.95 -8.47
CA ILE A 27 -11.64 15.57 -7.15
C ILE A 27 -10.84 16.39 -6.13
N ASP A 28 -11.40 17.50 -5.68
CA ASP A 28 -10.80 18.49 -4.78
C ASP A 28 -11.38 18.48 -3.35
N ASN A 29 -12.28 17.54 -3.08
CA ASN A 29 -12.98 17.39 -1.82
C ASN A 29 -12.54 16.12 -1.04
N SER A 30 -11.36 15.59 -1.31
CA SER A 30 -10.82 14.46 -0.58
C SER A 30 -10.40 14.86 0.84
N PHE A 31 -10.58 13.93 1.78
CA PHE A 31 -10.09 14.08 3.15
C PHE A 31 -8.68 13.50 3.25
N LEU A 32 -7.77 14.27 3.81
CA LEU A 32 -6.40 13.84 4.10
C LEU A 32 -6.25 13.67 5.63
N PRO A 33 -6.05 12.45 6.15
CA PRO A 33 -5.83 12.25 7.58
C PRO A 33 -4.49 12.88 8.02
N GLY A 34 -4.40 13.25 9.30
CA GLY A 34 -3.15 13.82 9.85
C GLY A 34 -2.05 12.78 10.06
N ASP A 35 -2.41 11.52 10.16
CA ASP A 35 -1.51 10.37 10.23
C ASP A 35 -1.84 9.43 9.07
N TYR A 36 -0.83 9.15 8.24
CA TYR A 36 -0.95 8.33 7.02
C TYR A 36 -0.76 6.83 7.27
N SER A 37 -0.68 6.42 8.53
CA SER A 37 -0.68 5.00 8.92
C SER A 37 -2.08 4.39 8.80
N SER A 38 -2.15 3.05 8.76
CA SER A 38 -3.44 2.35 8.79
C SER A 38 -4.22 2.68 10.05
N GLU A 39 -3.54 2.76 11.17
CA GLU A 39 -4.09 3.11 12.48
C GLU A 39 -4.62 4.55 12.52
N GLY A 40 -3.87 5.50 11.96
CA GLY A 40 -4.28 6.90 11.86
C GLY A 40 -5.52 7.08 11.00
N ILE A 41 -5.62 6.34 9.88
CA ILE A 41 -6.81 6.33 9.02
C ILE A 41 -8.01 5.74 9.77
N VAL A 42 -7.84 4.61 10.46
CA VAL A 42 -8.91 4.01 11.28
C VAL A 42 -9.38 5.00 12.35
N ALA A 43 -8.46 5.62 13.09
CA ALA A 43 -8.80 6.59 14.12
C ALA A 43 -9.59 7.79 13.58
N ALA A 44 -9.18 8.29 12.40
CA ALA A 44 -9.84 9.43 11.77
C ALA A 44 -11.25 9.09 11.26
N LEU A 45 -11.47 7.87 10.76
CA LEU A 45 -12.73 7.47 10.13
C LEU A 45 -13.72 6.81 11.11
N CYS A 46 -13.24 6.19 12.17
CA CYS A 46 -14.06 5.44 13.12
C CYS A 46 -15.33 6.17 13.59
N PRO A 47 -15.30 7.47 13.88
CA PRO A 47 -16.50 8.20 14.29
C PRO A 47 -17.60 8.31 13.21
N GLU A 48 -17.21 8.18 11.93
CA GLU A 48 -18.08 8.47 10.79
C GLU A 48 -18.58 7.21 10.05
N VAL A 49 -17.93 6.04 10.24
CA VAL A 49 -18.11 4.87 9.35
C VAL A 49 -19.14 3.85 9.83
N LYS A 50 -19.68 3.99 11.02
CA LYS A 50 -20.69 3.04 11.54
C LYS A 50 -21.89 2.91 10.61
N GLY A 51 -22.14 1.68 10.13
CA GLY A 51 -23.22 1.37 9.19
C GLY A 51 -22.96 1.87 7.77
N LYS A 52 -21.73 2.32 7.45
CA LYS A 52 -21.34 2.74 6.09
C LYS A 52 -20.65 1.62 5.34
N ILE A 53 -20.70 1.71 4.02
CA ILE A 53 -19.91 0.88 3.12
C ILE A 53 -18.63 1.66 2.78
N VAL A 54 -17.49 1.01 2.97
CA VAL A 54 -16.16 1.56 2.66
C VAL A 54 -15.50 0.65 1.65
N ASP A 55 -15.08 1.17 0.50
CA ASP A 55 -14.28 0.45 -0.49
C ASP A 55 -12.82 0.93 -0.42
N LEU A 56 -11.90 -0.02 -0.31
CA LEU A 56 -10.47 0.19 -0.24
C LEU A 56 -9.82 -0.19 -1.58
N ALA A 57 -9.59 0.79 -2.44
CA ALA A 57 -8.84 0.60 -3.68
C ALA A 57 -7.34 0.59 -3.39
N ARG A 58 -6.69 -0.58 -3.41
CA ARG A 58 -5.28 -0.74 -3.04
C ARG A 58 -4.59 -1.92 -3.74
N SER A 59 -3.32 -2.15 -3.43
CA SER A 59 -2.59 -3.33 -3.91
C SER A 59 -3.04 -4.61 -3.19
N THR A 60 -2.71 -5.76 -3.76
CA THR A 60 -2.92 -7.09 -3.14
C THR A 60 -2.16 -7.29 -1.82
N PHE A 61 -1.17 -6.45 -1.52
CA PHE A 61 -0.31 -6.53 -0.33
C PHE A 61 -0.66 -5.53 0.77
N GLY A 62 -1.89 -5.04 0.80
CA GLY A 62 -2.32 -4.13 1.84
C GLY A 62 -2.45 -4.80 3.21
N ALA A 63 -2.03 -4.12 4.28
CA ALA A 63 -2.15 -4.64 5.65
C ALA A 63 -3.62 -4.83 6.07
N LYS A 64 -3.92 -5.94 6.75
CA LYS A 64 -5.28 -6.25 7.24
C LYS A 64 -5.77 -5.28 8.32
N VAL A 65 -4.85 -4.64 9.03
CA VAL A 65 -5.15 -3.70 10.14
C VAL A 65 -6.20 -2.65 9.76
N LEU A 66 -6.13 -2.12 8.54
CA LEU A 66 -7.09 -1.10 8.08
C LEU A 66 -8.51 -1.67 7.93
N ILE A 67 -8.64 -2.87 7.34
CA ILE A 67 -9.94 -3.55 7.17
C ILE A 67 -10.53 -3.86 8.53
N GLU A 68 -9.80 -4.62 9.35
CA GLU A 68 -10.24 -5.04 10.68
C GLU A 68 -10.59 -3.86 11.60
N GLY A 69 -9.81 -2.78 11.51
CA GLY A 69 -10.04 -1.56 12.27
C GLY A 69 -11.36 -0.89 11.89
N LEU A 70 -11.64 -0.72 10.60
CA LEU A 70 -12.88 -0.10 10.12
C LEU A 70 -14.10 -1.00 10.39
N GLU A 71 -13.97 -2.33 10.26
CA GLU A 71 -15.04 -3.27 10.60
C GLU A 71 -15.36 -3.23 12.09
N LYS A 72 -14.36 -3.15 12.99
CA LYS A 72 -14.55 -2.96 14.43
C LYS A 72 -15.29 -1.65 14.74
N CYS A 73 -15.14 -0.63 13.90
CA CYS A 73 -15.89 0.62 14.00
C CYS A 73 -17.32 0.52 13.42
N GLY A 74 -17.70 -0.65 12.91
CA GLY A 74 -19.05 -0.93 12.38
C GLY A 74 -19.25 -0.59 10.92
N ALA A 75 -18.18 -0.46 10.13
CA ALA A 75 -18.25 -0.35 8.67
C ALA A 75 -18.45 -1.73 8.04
N THR A 76 -19.03 -1.75 6.83
CA THR A 76 -18.92 -2.87 5.90
C THR A 76 -17.80 -2.54 4.93
N VAL A 77 -16.71 -3.32 4.95
CA VAL A 77 -15.52 -3.03 4.16
C VAL A 77 -15.44 -3.95 2.96
N TYR A 78 -15.26 -3.36 1.78
CA TYR A 78 -14.88 -4.06 0.55
C TYR A 78 -13.45 -3.70 0.20
N GLU A 79 -12.72 -4.65 -0.36
CA GLU A 79 -11.36 -4.45 -0.83
C GLU A 79 -11.31 -4.67 -2.34
N THR A 80 -10.93 -3.62 -3.07
CA THR A 80 -10.73 -3.66 -4.52
C THR A 80 -9.25 -3.63 -4.83
N HIS A 81 -8.70 -4.77 -5.27
CA HIS A 81 -7.32 -4.84 -5.71
C HIS A 81 -7.17 -4.23 -7.11
N VAL A 82 -6.52 -3.07 -7.19
CA VAL A 82 -6.34 -2.32 -8.45
C VAL A 82 -4.97 -2.55 -9.07
N TYR A 83 -4.01 -3.12 -8.33
CA TYR A 83 -2.71 -3.55 -8.84
C TYR A 83 -2.08 -4.61 -7.93
N THR A 84 -1.11 -5.34 -8.45
CA THR A 84 -0.27 -6.24 -7.69
C THR A 84 1.19 -5.87 -7.86
N LEU A 85 2.02 -6.29 -6.90
CA LEU A 85 3.47 -6.16 -6.97
C LEU A 85 4.06 -7.53 -7.32
N SER A 86 5.08 -7.55 -8.15
CA SER A 86 5.83 -8.76 -8.46
C SER A 86 7.33 -8.46 -8.39
N ILE A 87 8.10 -9.48 -8.04
CA ILE A 87 9.56 -9.40 -8.11
C ILE A 87 9.91 -9.62 -9.59
N PRO A 88 10.65 -8.70 -10.24
CA PRO A 88 11.08 -8.91 -11.61
C PRO A 88 11.95 -10.17 -11.73
N GLU A 89 11.74 -10.93 -12.78
CA GLU A 89 12.63 -12.05 -13.11
C GLU A 89 13.92 -11.50 -13.72
N GLY A 90 15.07 -12.07 -13.35
CA GLY A 90 16.36 -11.71 -13.92
C GLY A 90 17.52 -11.77 -12.93
N THR A 91 18.69 -11.39 -13.40
CA THR A 91 19.97 -11.48 -12.66
C THR A 91 20.33 -10.19 -11.94
N ILE A 92 19.65 -9.06 -12.24
CA ILE A 92 20.02 -7.73 -11.72
C ILE A 92 20.04 -7.69 -10.20
N GLN A 93 19.06 -8.34 -9.54
CA GLN A 93 19.01 -8.39 -8.07
C GLN A 93 20.20 -9.19 -7.50
N LYS A 94 20.56 -10.31 -8.17
CA LYS A 94 21.70 -11.12 -7.79
C LYS A 94 23.00 -10.35 -7.96
N GLU A 95 23.18 -9.69 -9.09
CA GLU A 95 24.35 -8.84 -9.37
C GLU A 95 24.49 -7.73 -8.33
N LEU A 96 23.38 -7.10 -7.92
CA LEU A 96 23.38 -6.07 -6.88
C LEU A 96 23.84 -6.64 -5.52
N ILE A 97 23.38 -7.83 -5.16
CA ILE A 97 23.78 -8.50 -3.92
C ILE A 97 25.28 -8.84 -3.99
N GLU A 98 25.77 -9.41 -5.08
CA GLU A 98 27.17 -9.75 -5.28
C GLU A 98 28.08 -8.51 -5.18
N ARG A 99 27.71 -7.41 -5.82
CA ARG A 99 28.43 -6.13 -5.74
C ARG A 99 28.42 -5.56 -4.33
N THR A 100 27.32 -5.73 -3.60
CA THR A 100 27.22 -5.27 -2.21
C THR A 100 28.17 -6.07 -1.31
N LEU A 101 28.20 -7.40 -1.48
CA LEU A 101 29.10 -8.27 -0.73
C LEU A 101 30.58 -8.03 -1.08
N ALA A 102 30.87 -7.60 -2.31
CA ALA A 102 32.20 -7.19 -2.74
C ALA A 102 32.63 -5.81 -2.21
N GLY A 103 31.74 -5.07 -1.51
CA GLY A 103 32.04 -3.72 -1.01
C GLY A 103 32.05 -2.64 -2.08
N GLU A 104 31.38 -2.87 -3.22
CA GLU A 104 31.33 -1.94 -4.36
C GLU A 104 30.16 -0.94 -4.25
N VAL A 105 29.32 -1.07 -3.21
CA VAL A 105 28.15 -0.20 -3.01
C VAL A 105 28.34 0.64 -1.76
N ASP A 106 28.40 1.95 -1.92
CA ASP A 106 28.61 2.89 -0.83
C ASP A 106 27.33 3.24 -0.06
N ALA A 107 26.16 3.17 -0.72
CA ALA A 107 24.90 3.53 -0.10
C ALA A 107 23.72 2.79 -0.71
N PHE A 108 22.69 2.50 0.12
CA PHE A 108 21.38 2.02 -0.29
C PHE A 108 20.29 3.01 0.04
N ALA A 109 19.32 3.20 -0.88
CA ALA A 109 18.11 3.96 -0.65
C ALA A 109 16.89 3.04 -0.84
N PHE A 110 16.18 2.74 0.25
CA PHE A 110 14.92 2.01 0.19
C PHE A 110 13.76 3.01 0.25
N THR A 111 12.96 3.07 -0.83
CA THR A 111 11.86 4.04 -0.95
C THR A 111 10.54 3.52 -0.38
N SER A 112 10.50 2.26 0.07
CA SER A 112 9.38 1.68 0.81
C SER A 112 9.83 0.54 1.72
N SER A 113 9.10 0.28 2.80
CA SER A 113 9.35 -0.85 3.70
C SER A 113 9.22 -2.20 2.98
N MET A 114 8.31 -2.31 2.02
CA MET A 114 8.12 -3.52 1.22
C MET A 114 9.39 -3.85 0.39
N MET A 115 10.05 -2.84 -0.18
CA MET A 115 11.30 -3.06 -0.92
C MET A 115 12.40 -3.61 -0.02
N LEU A 116 12.50 -3.11 1.22
CA LEU A 116 13.47 -3.61 2.19
C LEU A 116 13.16 -5.07 2.56
N CYS A 117 11.89 -5.42 2.81
CA CYS A 117 11.50 -6.80 3.13
C CYS A 117 11.84 -7.77 1.98
N VAL A 118 11.50 -7.41 0.75
CA VAL A 118 11.82 -8.23 -0.44
C VAL A 118 13.34 -8.40 -0.59
N PHE A 119 14.10 -7.33 -0.44
CA PHE A 119 15.56 -7.39 -0.54
C PHE A 119 16.19 -8.28 0.54
N ALA A 120 15.71 -8.19 1.78
CA ALA A 120 16.17 -9.02 2.89
C ALA A 120 15.87 -10.51 2.64
N ILE A 121 14.68 -10.84 2.12
CA ILE A 121 14.32 -12.23 1.78
C ILE A 121 15.23 -12.78 0.69
N LEU A 122 15.50 -12.02 -0.37
CA LEU A 122 16.39 -12.43 -1.44
C LEU A 122 17.81 -12.73 -0.94
N HIS A 123 18.27 -11.98 0.06
CA HIS A 123 19.61 -12.19 0.65
C HIS A 123 19.66 -13.40 1.58
N THR A 124 18.64 -13.62 2.43
CA THR A 124 18.67 -14.66 3.46
C THR A 124 18.34 -16.05 2.95
N CYS A 125 17.51 -16.17 1.93
CA CYS A 125 17.03 -17.47 1.46
C CYS A 125 17.94 -18.14 0.41
N GLY A 126 18.91 -17.43 -0.19
CA GLY A 126 19.80 -18.00 -1.22
C GLY A 126 19.08 -18.65 -2.41
N VAL A 127 17.77 -18.55 -2.44
CA VAL A 127 16.86 -19.17 -3.38
C VAL A 127 16.04 -18.07 -4.00
N TYR A 128 16.08 -17.95 -5.30
CA TYR A 128 15.01 -17.29 -6.05
C TYR A 128 13.80 -18.21 -6.00
N PRO A 129 12.79 -17.98 -5.16
CA PRO A 129 11.56 -18.74 -5.29
C PRO A 129 10.88 -18.22 -6.55
N ALA A 130 10.68 -19.09 -7.54
CA ALA A 130 9.62 -18.88 -8.49
C ALA A 130 8.35 -18.60 -7.67
N ALA A 131 7.84 -17.36 -7.74
CA ALA A 131 6.66 -16.88 -7.04
C ALA A 131 6.66 -17.17 -5.53
N ALA A 132 7.36 -16.36 -4.73
CA ALA A 132 7.05 -16.29 -3.31
C ALA A 132 5.69 -15.60 -3.16
N SER A 133 4.64 -16.40 -3.02
CA SER A 133 3.42 -15.91 -2.42
C SER A 133 3.78 -15.55 -0.98
N ILE A 134 3.90 -14.27 -0.69
CA ILE A 134 3.98 -13.80 0.68
C ILE A 134 2.59 -14.09 1.26
N ALA A 135 2.44 -15.30 1.82
CA ALA A 135 1.29 -15.63 2.62
C ALA A 135 1.33 -14.71 3.83
N SER A 136 0.34 -13.84 3.93
CA SER A 136 0.07 -13.07 5.12
C SER A 136 -0.49 -14.02 6.18
N ASP A 137 0.28 -14.29 7.22
CA ASP A 137 -0.27 -14.67 8.53
C ASP A 137 -0.67 -13.40 9.29
#